data_40d721d8062a8e0c86ec311129fc5686
#
_entry.id   40d721d8062a8e0c86ec311129fc5686
#
_cell.length_a   1.000
_cell.length_b   1.000
_cell.length_c   1.000
_cell.angle_alpha   90.00
_cell.angle_beta   90.00
_cell.angle_gamma   90.00
#
_symmetry.space_group_name_H-M   'P 1'
#
loop_
_entity.id
_entity.type
_entity.pdbx_description
1 polymer ?
#
loop_
_entity_poly.entity_id
_entity_poly.type
_entity_poly.pdbx_seq_one_letter_code
_entity_poly.pdbx_strand_id
1 'polypeptide(L)'
;MTDRRAGSAPNDPRLLPVLVAVGYIATLIAVWGFTSLLLDADVITETDAGPLLGPAMAVTAGVVVSLSLWRLRKRTTLLAPTVATAASVYVLMLLVGAVGYSATRGELTWLVLFTARYALSPFIVGAALLAGLSVVFLWAVTIRERRDAEDRGKP
;
A
#
# COMPACT_ATOMS: atom_id res chain seq x y z
N MET A 1 -3.21 -16.29 47.61
CA MET A 1 -4.34 -15.87 46.74
C MET A 1 -3.80 -14.79 45.82
N THR A 2 -3.17 -15.22 44.75
CA THR A 2 -2.45 -14.37 43.78
C THR A 2 -3.38 -14.14 42.60
N ASP A 3 -4.01 -12.98 42.60
CA ASP A 3 -4.82 -12.48 41.50
C ASP A 3 -3.91 -12.21 40.25
N ARG A 4 -3.81 -13.21 39.39
CA ARG A 4 -3.24 -13.01 38.05
C ARG A 4 -4.25 -12.21 37.22
N ARG A 5 -4.19 -10.90 37.35
CA ARG A 5 -4.71 -10.04 36.30
C ARG A 5 -3.96 -10.38 35.01
N ALA A 6 -4.56 -11.29 34.24
CA ALA A 6 -4.19 -11.47 32.85
C ALA A 6 -4.27 -10.09 32.20
N GLY A 7 -3.11 -9.49 31.94
CA GLY A 7 -3.01 -8.22 31.26
C GLY A 7 -3.66 -8.37 29.89
N SER A 8 -4.89 -7.86 29.77
CA SER A 8 -5.48 -7.59 28.46
C SER A 8 -4.49 -6.69 27.77
N ALA A 9 -3.85 -7.21 26.73
CA ALA A 9 -3.00 -6.39 25.86
C ALA A 9 -3.83 -5.15 25.49
N PRO A 10 -3.31 -3.94 25.68
CA PRO A 10 -4.03 -2.74 25.32
C PRO A 10 -4.33 -2.85 23.83
N ASN A 11 -5.60 -2.97 23.45
CA ASN A 11 -6.05 -2.81 22.07
C ASN A 11 -5.79 -1.35 21.69
N ASP A 12 -4.51 -1.04 21.45
CA ASP A 12 -4.14 0.29 20.96
C ASP A 12 -4.76 0.41 19.56
N PRO A 13 -5.76 1.28 19.40
CA PRO A 13 -6.44 1.43 18.13
C PRO A 13 -5.49 1.87 17.00
N ARG A 14 -4.25 2.22 17.30
CA ARG A 14 -3.21 2.58 16.33
C ARG A 14 -2.50 1.36 15.74
N LEU A 15 -2.56 0.20 16.41
CA LEU A 15 -1.87 -1.00 15.96
C LEU A 15 -2.46 -1.57 14.67
N LEU A 16 -3.79 -1.56 14.53
CA LEU A 16 -4.45 -2.15 13.37
C LEU A 16 -4.04 -1.48 12.03
N PRO A 17 -4.05 -0.14 11.87
CA PRO A 17 -3.54 0.48 10.64
C PRO A 17 -2.07 0.18 10.36
N VAL A 18 -1.24 0.09 11.40
CA VAL A 18 0.19 -0.25 11.25
C VAL A 18 0.35 -1.68 10.76
N LEU A 19 -0.37 -2.64 11.35
CA LEU A 19 -0.35 -4.03 10.92
C LEU A 19 -0.83 -4.19 9.47
N VAL A 20 -1.89 -3.48 9.09
CA VAL A 20 -2.38 -3.50 7.69
C VAL A 20 -1.35 -2.89 6.75
N ALA A 21 -0.68 -1.81 7.12
CA ALA A 21 0.38 -1.21 6.29
C ALA A 21 1.59 -2.13 6.14
N VAL A 22 2.02 -2.80 7.20
CA VAL A 22 3.11 -3.81 7.15
C VAL A 22 2.67 -5.00 6.28
N GLY A 23 1.44 -5.49 6.46
CA GLY A 23 0.87 -6.54 5.64
C GLY A 23 0.81 -6.17 4.16
N TYR A 24 0.45 -4.91 3.85
CA TYR A 24 0.48 -4.38 2.49
C TYR A 24 1.88 -4.48 1.88
N ILE A 25 2.92 -3.99 2.57
CA ILE A 25 4.30 -4.01 2.07
C ILE A 25 4.78 -5.45 1.86
N ALA A 26 4.51 -6.34 2.81
CA ALA A 26 4.88 -7.75 2.70
C ALA A 26 4.19 -8.43 1.50
N THR A 27 2.89 -8.18 1.31
CA THR A 27 2.12 -8.71 0.18
C THR A 27 2.59 -8.11 -1.14
N LEU A 28 2.92 -6.82 -1.18
CA LEU A 28 3.46 -6.14 -2.35
C LEU A 28 4.76 -6.79 -2.82
N ILE A 29 5.70 -7.02 -1.89
CA ILE A 29 6.99 -7.67 -2.18
C ILE A 29 6.75 -9.09 -2.70
N ALA A 30 5.86 -9.85 -2.06
CA ALA A 30 5.52 -11.20 -2.50
C ALA A 30 4.91 -11.22 -3.90
N VAL A 31 3.93 -10.35 -4.17
CA VAL A 31 3.28 -10.25 -5.49
C VAL A 31 4.28 -9.83 -6.55
N TRP A 32 5.16 -8.88 -6.27
CA TRP A 32 6.21 -8.48 -7.22
C TRP A 32 7.18 -9.61 -7.50
N GLY A 33 7.61 -10.36 -6.47
CA GLY A 33 8.47 -11.53 -6.65
C GLY A 33 7.81 -12.60 -7.50
N PHE A 34 6.55 -12.94 -7.23
CA PHE A 34 5.80 -13.89 -8.05
C PHE A 34 5.58 -13.40 -9.49
N THR A 35 5.23 -12.13 -9.66
CA THR A 35 5.02 -11.55 -10.99
C THR A 35 6.32 -11.55 -11.80
N SER A 36 7.44 -11.22 -11.17
CA SER A 36 8.77 -11.27 -11.78
C SER A 36 9.12 -12.68 -12.24
N LEU A 37 8.88 -13.70 -11.39
CA LEU A 37 9.12 -15.09 -11.74
C LEU A 37 8.22 -15.59 -12.87
N LEU A 38 6.92 -15.22 -12.87
CA LEU A 38 5.97 -15.69 -13.88
C LEU A 38 6.17 -15.04 -15.25
N LEU A 39 6.59 -13.78 -15.26
CA LEU A 39 6.78 -13.02 -16.49
C LEU A 39 8.22 -13.06 -16.99
N ASP A 40 9.14 -13.68 -16.22
CA ASP A 40 10.60 -13.62 -16.47
C ASP A 40 11.06 -12.18 -16.75
N ALA A 41 10.54 -11.24 -15.95
CA ALA A 41 10.75 -9.81 -16.11
C ALA A 41 10.97 -9.11 -14.77
N ASP A 42 11.90 -8.19 -14.76
CA ASP A 42 12.12 -7.33 -13.58
C ASP A 42 11.04 -6.25 -13.45
N VAL A 43 10.84 -5.77 -12.20
CA VAL A 43 9.94 -4.65 -11.91
C VAL A 43 10.26 -3.43 -12.77
N ILE A 44 11.55 -3.22 -13.03
CA ILE A 44 12.10 -2.21 -13.96
C ILE A 44 13.05 -2.94 -14.90
N THR A 45 12.66 -3.02 -16.16
CA THR A 45 13.43 -3.73 -17.20
C THR A 45 14.67 -2.97 -17.69
N GLU A 46 14.82 -1.71 -17.26
CA GLU A 46 15.95 -0.87 -17.64
C GLU A 46 17.17 -1.20 -16.75
N THR A 47 18.20 -1.79 -17.34
CA THR A 47 19.44 -2.20 -16.65
C THR A 47 20.21 -1.05 -16.01
N ASP A 48 19.97 0.18 -16.47
CA ASP A 48 20.60 1.41 -16.00
C ASP A 48 19.73 2.25 -15.04
N ALA A 49 18.53 1.77 -14.70
CA ALA A 49 17.66 2.42 -13.73
C ALA A 49 18.21 2.43 -12.28
N GLY A 50 19.25 1.66 -12.04
CA GLY A 50 19.87 1.51 -10.73
C GLY A 50 19.04 0.63 -9.75
N PRO A 51 19.69 0.01 -8.75
CA PRO A 51 19.05 -0.97 -7.87
C PRO A 51 18.09 -0.34 -6.85
N LEU A 52 18.13 0.97 -6.67
CA LEU A 52 17.33 1.66 -5.64
C LEU A 52 15.95 2.13 -6.12
N LEU A 53 15.71 2.18 -7.43
CA LEU A 53 14.47 2.74 -7.96
C LEU A 53 13.24 1.89 -7.59
N GLY A 54 13.31 0.57 -7.73
CA GLY A 54 12.24 -0.35 -7.31
C GLY A 54 11.92 -0.23 -5.81
N PRO A 55 12.91 -0.35 -4.92
CA PRO A 55 12.71 -0.11 -3.48
C PRO A 55 12.11 1.25 -3.15
N ALA A 56 12.54 2.34 -3.82
CA ALA A 56 11.99 3.67 -3.61
C ALA A 56 10.50 3.75 -3.99
N MET A 57 10.09 3.11 -5.08
CA MET A 57 8.68 3.00 -5.48
C MET A 57 7.87 2.22 -4.44
N ALA A 58 8.39 1.09 -3.92
CA ALA A 58 7.73 0.29 -2.90
C ALA A 58 7.56 1.07 -1.58
N VAL A 59 8.59 1.79 -1.13
CA VAL A 59 8.53 2.66 0.05
C VAL A 59 7.48 3.76 -0.13
N THR A 60 7.45 4.39 -1.31
CA THR A 60 6.45 5.41 -1.63
C THR A 60 5.04 4.85 -1.50
N ALA A 61 4.78 3.69 -2.08
CA ALA A 61 3.48 3.03 -1.96
C ALA A 61 3.12 2.73 -0.50
N GLY A 62 4.06 2.21 0.29
CA GLY A 62 3.90 1.92 1.72
C GLY A 62 3.56 3.17 2.54
N VAL A 63 4.25 4.28 2.29
CA VAL A 63 3.98 5.58 2.96
C VAL A 63 2.59 6.10 2.61
N VAL A 64 2.21 6.07 1.33
CA VAL A 64 0.88 6.53 0.87
C VAL A 64 -0.23 5.71 1.51
N VAL A 65 -0.11 4.38 1.53
CA VAL A 65 -1.08 3.49 2.17
C VAL A 65 -1.16 3.78 3.67
N SER A 66 -0.03 3.88 4.37
CA SER A 66 0.02 4.17 5.81
C SER A 66 -0.71 5.46 6.16
N LEU A 67 -0.43 6.55 5.42
CA LEU A 67 -1.09 7.85 5.62
C LEU A 67 -2.59 7.78 5.31
N SER A 68 -2.96 7.06 4.26
CA SER A 68 -4.38 6.87 3.90
C SER A 68 -5.13 6.11 4.97
N LEU A 69 -4.58 5.02 5.50
CA LEU A 69 -5.19 4.22 6.57
C LEU A 69 -5.36 5.02 7.87
N TRP A 70 -4.42 5.91 8.20
CA TRP A 70 -4.56 6.80 9.36
C TRP A 70 -5.71 7.80 9.19
N ARG A 71 -5.91 8.33 7.97
CA ARG A 71 -7.00 9.28 7.67
C ARG A 71 -8.37 8.62 7.61
N LEU A 72 -8.42 7.34 7.26
CA LEU A 72 -9.66 6.57 7.09
C LEU A 72 -10.49 6.46 8.36
N ARG A 73 -9.86 6.46 9.54
CA ARG A 73 -10.53 6.30 10.84
C ARG A 73 -11.64 7.30 11.11
N LYS A 74 -11.68 8.42 10.37
CA LYS A 74 -12.69 9.50 10.53
C LYS A 74 -13.78 9.47 9.46
N ARG A 75 -13.74 8.53 8.49
CA ARG A 75 -14.65 8.54 7.35
C ARG A 75 -15.64 7.39 7.40
N THR A 76 -16.88 7.70 7.00
CA THR A 76 -18.02 6.74 6.94
C THR A 76 -18.20 6.11 5.56
N THR A 77 -17.65 6.71 4.52
CA THR A 77 -17.77 6.24 3.12
C THR A 77 -16.56 5.39 2.73
N LEU A 78 -16.80 4.25 2.06
CA LEU A 78 -15.74 3.32 1.65
C LEU A 78 -15.17 3.64 0.26
N LEU A 79 -16.02 3.93 -0.74
CA LEU A 79 -15.60 4.00 -2.15
C LEU A 79 -14.59 5.11 -2.41
N ALA A 80 -14.87 6.34 -1.94
CA ALA A 80 -14.01 7.48 -2.19
C ALA A 80 -12.57 7.29 -1.66
N PRO A 81 -12.35 6.85 -0.40
CA PRO A 81 -10.99 6.62 0.11
C PRO A 81 -10.29 5.43 -0.56
N THR A 82 -11.03 4.38 -0.94
CA THR A 82 -10.45 3.24 -1.67
C THR A 82 -9.88 3.66 -3.01
N VAL A 83 -10.70 4.34 -3.81
CA VAL A 83 -10.28 4.84 -5.13
C VAL A 83 -9.17 5.89 -5.00
N ALA A 84 -9.30 6.82 -4.05
CA ALA A 84 -8.29 7.85 -3.82
C ALA A 84 -6.94 7.25 -3.40
N THR A 85 -6.93 6.23 -2.54
CA THR A 85 -5.69 5.57 -2.12
C THR A 85 -5.04 4.81 -3.28
N ALA A 86 -5.83 4.02 -4.02
CA ALA A 86 -5.34 3.28 -5.18
C ALA A 86 -4.78 4.23 -6.25
N ALA A 87 -5.50 5.29 -6.59
CA ALA A 87 -5.06 6.30 -7.54
C ALA A 87 -3.80 7.05 -7.06
N SER A 88 -3.72 7.38 -5.77
CA SER A 88 -2.53 8.05 -5.21
C SER A 88 -1.31 7.15 -5.27
N VAL A 89 -1.43 5.87 -4.92
CA VAL A 89 -0.33 4.90 -5.03
C VAL A 89 0.11 4.80 -6.48
N TYR A 90 -0.83 4.62 -7.41
CA TYR A 90 -0.54 4.51 -8.84
C TYR A 90 0.24 5.73 -9.35
N VAL A 91 -0.30 6.93 -9.14
CA VAL A 91 0.30 8.18 -9.65
C VAL A 91 1.66 8.46 -9.02
N LEU A 92 1.77 8.30 -7.68
CA LEU A 92 3.02 8.61 -6.99
C LEU A 92 4.12 7.59 -7.28
N MET A 93 3.81 6.30 -7.42
CA MET A 93 4.79 5.31 -7.86
C MET A 93 5.29 5.61 -9.27
N LEU A 94 4.38 5.92 -10.19
CA LEU A 94 4.74 6.27 -11.56
C LEU A 94 5.60 7.54 -11.62
N LEU A 95 5.25 8.55 -10.81
CA LEU A 95 6.00 9.79 -10.70
C LEU A 95 7.41 9.56 -10.12
N VAL A 96 7.52 8.81 -9.03
CA VAL A 96 8.82 8.49 -8.41
C VAL A 96 9.69 7.68 -9.37
N GLY A 97 9.11 6.71 -10.08
CA GLY A 97 9.81 5.96 -11.11
C GLY A 97 10.30 6.85 -12.25
N ALA A 98 9.42 7.68 -12.79
CA ALA A 98 9.75 8.57 -13.90
C ALA A 98 10.79 9.63 -13.53
N VAL A 99 10.65 10.28 -12.37
CA VAL A 99 11.59 11.29 -11.88
C VAL A 99 12.95 10.64 -11.55
N GLY A 100 12.94 9.50 -10.84
CA GLY A 100 14.17 8.79 -10.48
C GLY A 100 14.93 8.36 -11.74
N TYR A 101 14.24 7.78 -12.72
CA TYR A 101 14.87 7.36 -13.98
C TYR A 101 15.39 8.54 -14.81
N SER A 102 14.61 9.63 -14.91
CA SER A 102 15.05 10.84 -15.61
C SER A 102 16.27 11.49 -14.95
N ALA A 103 16.33 11.45 -13.61
CA ALA A 103 17.47 11.98 -12.87
C ALA A 103 18.76 11.19 -13.13
N THR A 104 18.68 9.86 -13.28
CA THR A 104 19.85 9.03 -13.61
C THR A 104 20.35 9.28 -15.05
N ARG A 105 19.45 9.63 -15.96
CA ARG A 105 19.77 9.90 -17.37
C ARG A 105 20.13 11.36 -17.67
N GLY A 106 19.79 12.28 -16.79
CA GLY A 106 20.04 13.72 -16.99
C GLY A 106 19.15 14.39 -18.05
N GLU A 107 18.09 13.72 -18.53
CA GLU A 107 17.22 14.21 -19.60
C GLU A 107 15.74 14.09 -19.22
N LEU A 108 14.99 15.18 -19.35
CA LEU A 108 13.56 15.24 -19.03
C LEU A 108 12.67 14.42 -19.98
N THR A 109 13.14 14.15 -21.19
CA THR A 109 12.42 13.33 -22.18
C THR A 109 12.08 11.94 -21.65
N TRP A 110 12.96 11.39 -20.81
CA TRP A 110 12.77 10.08 -20.19
C TRP A 110 11.61 10.03 -19.20
N LEU A 111 11.21 11.17 -18.62
CA LEU A 111 10.04 11.24 -17.76
C LEU A 111 8.75 10.83 -18.49
N VAL A 112 8.56 11.36 -19.71
CA VAL A 112 7.39 11.02 -20.53
C VAL A 112 7.48 9.59 -21.04
N LEU A 113 8.66 9.18 -21.50
CA LEU A 113 8.87 7.85 -22.05
C LEU A 113 8.69 6.76 -20.99
N PHE A 114 9.25 6.94 -19.79
CA PHE A 114 9.07 6.05 -18.65
C PHE A 114 7.59 5.95 -18.29
N THR A 115 6.91 7.09 -18.15
CA THR A 115 5.48 7.11 -17.81
C THR A 115 4.66 6.36 -18.85
N ALA A 116 4.86 6.58 -20.13
CA ALA A 116 4.13 5.90 -21.19
C ALA A 116 4.38 4.37 -21.19
N ARG A 117 5.62 3.95 -20.93
CA ARG A 117 6.01 2.54 -20.92
C ARG A 117 5.49 1.79 -19.69
N TYR A 118 5.56 2.41 -18.52
CA TYR A 118 5.23 1.76 -17.24
C TYR A 118 3.81 2.02 -16.74
N ALA A 119 3.03 2.88 -17.40
CA ALA A 119 1.64 3.15 -17.02
C ALA A 119 0.80 1.88 -16.90
N LEU A 120 0.96 0.91 -17.80
CA LEU A 120 0.24 -0.36 -17.78
C LEU A 120 1.05 -1.51 -17.18
N SER A 121 2.15 -1.21 -16.49
CA SER A 121 2.97 -2.24 -15.86
C SER A 121 2.16 -3.01 -14.80
N PRO A 122 2.16 -4.36 -14.84
CA PRO A 122 1.45 -5.19 -13.88
C PRO A 122 1.94 -4.95 -12.44
N PHE A 123 3.17 -4.52 -12.27
CA PHE A 123 3.75 -4.18 -10.97
C PHE A 123 3.10 -2.94 -10.35
N ILE A 124 2.93 -1.86 -11.14
CA ILE A 124 2.31 -0.60 -10.66
C ILE A 124 0.80 -0.78 -10.48
N VAL A 125 0.14 -1.40 -11.46
CA VAL A 125 -1.30 -1.69 -11.38
C VAL A 125 -1.60 -2.61 -10.20
N GLY A 126 -0.81 -3.67 -10.02
CA GLY A 126 -0.93 -4.60 -8.89
C GLY A 126 -0.76 -3.90 -7.55
N ALA A 127 0.23 -3.02 -7.40
CA ALA A 127 0.44 -2.22 -6.19
C ALA A 127 -0.78 -1.32 -5.86
N ALA A 128 -1.34 -0.67 -6.87
CA ALA A 128 -2.52 0.18 -6.71
C ALA A 128 -3.78 -0.62 -6.30
N LEU A 129 -4.00 -1.79 -6.91
CA LEU A 129 -5.10 -2.67 -6.53
C LEU A 129 -4.96 -3.20 -5.11
N LEU A 130 -3.76 -3.63 -4.72
CA LEU A 130 -3.47 -4.05 -3.34
C LEU A 130 -3.68 -2.92 -2.33
N ALA A 131 -3.34 -1.68 -2.68
CA ALA A 131 -3.60 -0.52 -1.84
C ALA A 131 -5.10 -0.30 -1.61
N GLY A 132 -5.91 -0.40 -2.67
CA GLY A 132 -7.36 -0.37 -2.55
C GLY A 132 -7.92 -1.49 -1.67
N LEU A 133 -7.46 -2.72 -1.87
CA LEU A 133 -7.85 -3.88 -1.06
C LEU A 133 -7.49 -3.71 0.42
N SER A 134 -6.34 -3.10 0.74
CA SER A 134 -5.94 -2.82 2.12
C SER A 134 -6.90 -1.86 2.83
N VAL A 135 -7.42 -0.86 2.10
CA VAL A 135 -8.44 0.06 2.60
C VAL A 135 -9.76 -0.68 2.89
N VAL A 136 -10.21 -1.52 1.94
CA VAL A 136 -11.43 -2.33 2.10
C VAL A 136 -11.28 -3.29 3.29
N PHE A 137 -10.13 -3.94 3.43
CA PHE A 137 -9.85 -4.85 4.52
C PHE A 137 -9.92 -4.15 5.88
N LEU A 138 -9.23 -3.01 6.05
CA LEU A 138 -9.27 -2.25 7.30
C LEU A 138 -10.70 -1.83 7.65
N TRP A 139 -11.46 -1.36 6.67
CA TRP A 139 -12.85 -0.96 6.87
C TRP A 139 -13.74 -2.14 7.31
N ALA A 140 -13.59 -3.30 6.66
CA ALA A 140 -14.35 -4.50 6.99
C ALA A 140 -14.09 -4.99 8.43
N VAL A 141 -12.81 -4.98 8.86
CA VAL A 141 -12.42 -5.34 10.23
C VAL A 141 -13.02 -4.35 11.23
N THR A 142 -12.91 -3.05 10.96
CA THR A 142 -13.43 -2.00 11.86
C THR A 142 -14.95 -2.07 12.03
N ILE A 143 -15.70 -2.42 10.97
CA ILE A 143 -17.16 -2.59 11.08
C ILE A 143 -17.53 -3.84 11.90
N ARG A 144 -16.80 -4.94 11.71
CA ARG A 144 -17.03 -6.14 12.51
C ARG A 144 -16.85 -5.88 14.00
N GLU A 145 -15.75 -5.22 14.37
CA GLU A 145 -15.48 -4.86 15.77
C GLU A 145 -16.59 -3.99 16.38
N ARG A 146 -17.14 -3.04 15.61
CA ARG A 146 -18.25 -2.20 16.07
C ARG A 146 -19.53 -3.00 16.31
N ARG A 147 -19.90 -3.89 15.39
CA ARG A 147 -21.07 -4.76 15.54
C ARG A 147 -20.96 -5.67 16.74
N ASP A 148 -19.80 -6.30 16.95
CA ASP A 148 -19.53 -7.17 18.07
C ASP A 148 -19.58 -6.41 19.42
N ALA A 149 -19.22 -5.13 19.42
CA ALA A 149 -19.33 -4.28 20.61
C ALA A 149 -20.79 -3.90 20.91
N GLU A 150 -21.59 -3.61 19.89
CA GLU A 150 -23.02 -3.31 20.04
C GLU A 150 -23.81 -4.52 20.53
N ASP A 151 -23.50 -5.72 20.05
CA ASP A 151 -24.18 -6.96 20.47
C ASP A 151 -23.84 -7.35 21.90
N ARG A 152 -22.61 -7.07 22.37
CA ARG A 152 -22.20 -7.30 23.76
C ARG A 152 -22.79 -6.28 24.76
N GLY A 153 -23.21 -5.12 24.27
CA GLY A 153 -23.79 -4.06 25.11
C GLY A 153 -25.32 -4.12 25.24
N LYS A 154 -25.97 -5.08 24.59
CA LYS A 154 -27.42 -5.29 24.76
C LYS A 154 -27.67 -6.18 25.99
N PRO A 155 -28.48 -5.70 26.96
CA PRO A 155 -28.83 -6.46 28.17
C PRO A 155 -29.69 -7.70 27.87
#